data_719ad1bb17d829e6514b8d2280b16aff
#
_entry.id   719ad1bb17d829e6514b8d2280b16aff
#
_cell.length_a   1.000
_cell.length_b   1.000
_cell.length_c   1.000
_cell.angle_alpha   90.00
_cell.angle_beta   90.00
_cell.angle_gamma   90.00
#
_symmetry.space_group_name_H-M   'P 1'
#
loop_
_entity.id
_entity.type
_entity.pdbx_description
1 polymer ?
#
loop_
_entity_poly.entity_id
_entity_poly.type
_entity_poly.pdbx_seq_one_letter_code
_entity_poly.pdbx_strand_id
1 'polypeptide(L)'
;MLPDDVLLDIFDFYRMDFTFYPWMWVTLAHVCPRWRQVIFASPRRLDLQFLCRPRTRVRELLDFLPPAMSIMISNSFDSPTPHLTLSLEDGSQVIAAIEQRDRVWWIHLQDIPSVLLEKLATMMQETFPKLKYIRLWADDHDRTQAAPVLPEGFLGGSAPGLETFWLRGIPFPELSKLVLSTNDLVQFVLEKIPDSGYISPGAMIAALSTCTKLEMLVIEFLSEDPHPDGLNPTSQEITSIARVFLPALTYFNFDGNSGYFDNFVPRIESPLLARDNNPFWQHDIDTSVTRHVQYEASFTQNSFSSRYYSRPLIIPDLEDELE
;
A
#
# COMPACT_ATOMS: atom_id res chain seq x y z
N MET A 1 -37.69 24.93 2.01
CA MET A 1 -36.69 24.13 1.31
C MET A 1 -35.35 24.57 1.83
N LEU A 2 -34.45 23.65 2.30
CA LEU A 2 -33.16 24.05 2.84
C LEU A 2 -32.23 24.58 1.71
N PRO A 3 -31.44 25.63 1.95
CA PRO A 3 -30.38 26.08 1.03
C PRO A 3 -29.34 25.00 0.78
N ASP A 4 -28.61 25.08 -0.34
CA ASP A 4 -27.64 24.02 -0.73
C ASP A 4 -26.38 24.00 0.17
N ASP A 5 -25.97 25.15 0.68
CA ASP A 5 -24.90 25.28 1.66
C ASP A 5 -25.23 24.57 2.98
N VAL A 6 -26.48 24.71 3.47
CA VAL A 6 -26.94 24.00 4.67
C VAL A 6 -27.01 22.49 4.42
N LEU A 7 -27.42 22.06 3.23
CA LEU A 7 -27.38 20.63 2.87
C LEU A 7 -25.95 20.09 2.87
N LEU A 8 -25.01 20.85 2.33
CA LEU A 8 -23.59 20.46 2.32
C LEU A 8 -23.00 20.34 3.73
N ASP A 9 -23.38 21.24 4.66
CA ASP A 9 -22.96 21.14 6.06
C ASP A 9 -23.52 19.89 6.74
N ILE A 10 -24.77 19.54 6.44
CA ILE A 10 -25.42 18.31 6.92
C ILE A 10 -24.69 17.07 6.34
N PHE A 11 -24.32 17.09 5.06
CA PHE A 11 -23.61 15.99 4.43
C PHE A 11 -22.18 15.84 4.97
N ASP A 12 -21.48 16.94 5.25
CA ASP A 12 -20.17 16.93 5.90
C ASP A 12 -20.25 16.30 7.30
N PHE A 13 -21.28 16.69 8.08
CA PHE A 13 -21.50 16.10 9.40
C PHE A 13 -21.76 14.59 9.31
N TYR A 14 -22.64 14.18 8.39
CA TYR A 14 -22.93 12.77 8.14
C TYR A 14 -21.68 11.97 7.73
N ARG A 15 -20.79 12.57 6.95
CA ARG A 15 -19.54 11.95 6.53
C ARG A 15 -18.58 11.72 7.69
N MET A 16 -18.53 12.60 8.69
CA MET A 16 -17.62 12.45 9.84
C MET A 16 -17.90 11.20 10.67
N ASP A 17 -19.15 10.75 10.74
CA ASP A 17 -19.53 9.52 11.43
C ASP A 17 -19.06 8.25 10.69
N PHE A 18 -18.71 8.35 9.40
CA PHE A 18 -18.36 7.24 8.53
C PHE A 18 -16.91 7.34 7.99
N THR A 19 -15.98 7.73 8.83
CA THR A 19 -14.54 7.87 8.48
C THR A 19 -13.95 6.60 7.84
N PHE A 20 -14.61 5.44 8.04
CA PHE A 20 -14.18 4.14 7.51
C PHE A 20 -14.79 3.76 6.17
N TYR A 21 -15.82 4.49 5.68
CA TYR A 21 -16.53 4.14 4.44
C TYR A 21 -16.66 5.36 3.52
N PRO A 22 -15.60 5.72 2.82
CA PRO A 22 -15.54 6.95 2.01
C PRO A 22 -16.57 6.98 0.86
N TRP A 23 -17.21 5.86 0.53
CA TRP A 23 -18.27 5.73 -0.48
C TRP A 23 -19.70 5.90 0.08
N MET A 24 -19.87 6.16 1.36
CA MET A 24 -21.22 6.33 1.98
C MET A 24 -22.02 7.51 1.43
N TRP A 25 -21.37 8.46 0.75
CA TRP A 25 -22.06 9.52 0.01
C TRP A 25 -23.08 8.98 -1.02
N VAL A 26 -22.90 7.75 -1.50
CA VAL A 26 -23.84 7.07 -2.41
C VAL A 26 -25.24 7.02 -1.80
N THR A 27 -25.35 6.66 -0.52
CA THR A 27 -26.63 6.64 0.21
C THR A 27 -27.33 8.00 0.17
N LEU A 28 -26.57 9.09 0.38
CA LEU A 28 -27.11 10.44 0.29
C LEU A 28 -27.55 10.82 -1.12
N ALA A 29 -26.81 10.38 -2.13
CA ALA A 29 -27.12 10.63 -3.54
C ALA A 29 -28.38 9.90 -4.02
N HIS A 30 -28.81 8.83 -3.32
CA HIS A 30 -30.01 8.08 -3.61
C HIS A 30 -31.28 8.63 -2.94
N VAL A 31 -31.16 9.59 -2.02
CA VAL A 31 -32.34 10.16 -1.31
C VAL A 31 -33.27 10.89 -2.27
N CYS A 32 -32.75 11.80 -3.09
CA CYS A 32 -33.53 12.50 -4.11
C CYS A 32 -32.65 13.15 -5.19
N PRO A 33 -33.20 13.51 -6.36
CA PRO A 33 -32.46 14.15 -7.45
C PRO A 33 -31.72 15.43 -7.03
N ARG A 34 -32.31 16.24 -6.15
CA ARG A 34 -31.70 17.47 -5.66
C ARG A 34 -30.44 17.18 -4.82
N TRP A 35 -30.51 16.22 -3.91
CA TRP A 35 -29.35 15.84 -3.10
C TRP A 35 -28.21 15.31 -3.99
N ARG A 36 -28.52 14.47 -4.95
CA ARG A 36 -27.55 14.00 -5.95
C ARG A 36 -26.91 15.15 -6.69
N GLN A 37 -27.68 16.13 -7.13
CA GLN A 37 -27.17 17.30 -7.84
C GLN A 37 -26.22 18.13 -6.95
N VAL A 38 -26.58 18.39 -5.69
CA VAL A 38 -25.76 19.15 -4.73
C VAL A 38 -24.45 18.40 -4.44
N ILE A 39 -24.52 17.07 -4.22
CA ILE A 39 -23.36 16.22 -3.96
C ILE A 39 -22.40 16.26 -5.15
N PHE A 40 -22.90 16.01 -6.37
CA PHE A 40 -22.04 15.96 -7.58
C PHE A 40 -21.52 17.33 -8.01
N ALA A 41 -22.16 18.41 -7.60
CA ALA A 41 -21.66 19.76 -7.80
C ALA A 41 -20.51 20.12 -6.83
N SER A 42 -20.35 19.38 -5.73
CA SER A 42 -19.38 19.70 -4.67
C SER A 42 -18.43 18.55 -4.30
N PRO A 43 -17.86 17.83 -5.28
CA PRO A 43 -17.07 16.61 -5.01
C PRO A 43 -15.82 16.86 -4.18
N ARG A 44 -15.17 18.03 -4.32
CA ARG A 44 -13.99 18.40 -3.55
C ARG A 44 -14.31 18.74 -2.11
N ARG A 45 -15.41 19.48 -1.87
CA ARG A 45 -15.85 19.84 -0.52
C ARG A 45 -16.21 18.61 0.29
N LEU A 46 -16.92 17.67 -0.33
CA LEU A 46 -17.35 16.44 0.31
C LEU A 46 -16.30 15.32 0.23
N ASP A 47 -15.12 15.59 -0.35
CA ASP A 47 -14.06 14.59 -0.56
C ASP A 47 -14.62 13.27 -1.12
N LEU A 48 -15.40 13.38 -2.21
CA LEU A 48 -16.06 12.22 -2.78
C LEU A 48 -15.04 11.25 -3.37
N GLN A 49 -15.22 9.99 -3.02
CA GLN A 49 -14.35 8.90 -3.45
C GLN A 49 -15.19 7.81 -4.10
N PHE A 50 -14.69 7.28 -5.20
CA PHE A 50 -15.28 6.18 -5.92
C PHE A 50 -14.47 4.91 -5.67
N LEU A 51 -15.11 3.85 -5.16
CA LEU A 51 -14.49 2.56 -4.98
C LEU A 51 -14.67 1.69 -6.23
N CYS A 52 -13.57 1.46 -6.93
CA CYS A 52 -13.49 0.49 -8.00
C CYS A 52 -13.21 -0.90 -7.45
N ARG A 53 -14.15 -1.81 -7.65
CA ARG A 53 -14.02 -3.25 -7.37
C ARG A 53 -13.83 -4.02 -8.68
N PRO A 54 -13.36 -5.28 -8.64
CA PRO A 54 -13.15 -6.08 -9.85
C PRO A 54 -14.38 -6.17 -10.78
N ARG A 55 -15.58 -6.29 -10.22
CA ARG A 55 -16.84 -6.40 -10.98
C ARG A 55 -17.49 -5.07 -11.33
N THR A 56 -16.91 -3.96 -10.90
CA THR A 56 -17.47 -2.61 -11.16
C THR A 56 -17.29 -2.27 -12.64
N ARG A 57 -18.34 -1.88 -13.33
CA ARG A 57 -18.29 -1.39 -14.72
C ARG A 57 -17.68 0.01 -14.79
N VAL A 58 -16.37 0.08 -14.56
CA VAL A 58 -15.65 1.35 -14.34
C VAL A 58 -15.83 2.33 -15.48
N ARG A 59 -15.71 1.87 -16.73
CA ARG A 59 -15.79 2.74 -17.92
C ARG A 59 -17.16 3.43 -18.02
N GLU A 60 -18.23 2.69 -17.79
CA GLU A 60 -19.59 3.22 -17.83
C GLU A 60 -19.80 4.25 -16.71
N LEU A 61 -19.31 3.97 -15.50
CA LEU A 61 -19.45 4.85 -14.35
C LEU A 61 -18.61 6.12 -14.47
N LEU A 62 -17.42 6.06 -15.06
CA LEU A 62 -16.54 7.22 -15.23
C LEU A 62 -17.18 8.33 -16.08
N ASP A 63 -18.10 7.99 -16.99
CA ASP A 63 -18.81 8.95 -17.82
C ASP A 63 -19.84 9.77 -17.02
N PHE A 64 -20.34 9.22 -15.92
CA PHE A 64 -21.35 9.86 -15.05
C PHE A 64 -20.77 10.52 -13.81
N LEU A 65 -19.60 10.05 -13.35
CA LEU A 65 -19.01 10.54 -12.11
C LEU A 65 -18.23 11.84 -12.33
N PRO A 66 -18.35 12.81 -11.39
CA PRO A 66 -17.58 14.04 -11.48
C PRO A 66 -16.09 13.79 -11.70
N PRO A 67 -15.43 14.48 -12.64
CA PRO A 67 -13.99 14.26 -12.92
C PRO A 67 -13.08 14.63 -11.73
N ALA A 68 -13.56 15.44 -10.80
CA ALA A 68 -12.84 15.80 -9.58
C ALA A 68 -12.89 14.72 -8.48
N MET A 69 -13.72 13.70 -8.64
CA MET A 69 -13.84 12.59 -7.68
C MET A 69 -12.60 11.71 -7.71
N SER A 70 -12.07 11.39 -6.52
CA SER A 70 -10.92 10.50 -6.37
C SER A 70 -11.32 9.03 -6.53
N ILE A 71 -10.38 8.20 -7.02
CA ILE A 71 -10.61 6.77 -7.26
C ILE A 71 -9.81 5.94 -6.27
N MET A 72 -10.50 5.01 -5.60
CA MET A 72 -9.93 3.91 -4.84
C MET A 72 -10.06 2.62 -5.64
N ILE A 73 -9.01 1.82 -5.69
CA ILE A 73 -9.03 0.51 -6.36
C ILE A 73 -8.77 -0.56 -5.31
N SER A 74 -9.70 -1.50 -5.14
CA SER A 74 -9.51 -2.58 -4.16
C SER A 74 -10.32 -3.82 -4.52
N ASN A 75 -9.72 -4.99 -4.30
CA ASN A 75 -10.40 -6.29 -4.39
C ASN A 75 -10.64 -6.94 -3.02
N SER A 76 -10.32 -6.27 -1.90
CA SER A 76 -10.33 -6.88 -0.57
C SER A 76 -11.37 -6.31 0.40
N PHE A 77 -12.13 -5.26 0.03
CA PHE A 77 -12.97 -4.54 0.99
C PHE A 77 -14.21 -5.29 1.51
N ASP A 78 -14.69 -6.35 0.87
CA ASP A 78 -15.99 -6.94 1.21
C ASP A 78 -16.05 -8.48 1.22
N SER A 79 -14.94 -9.17 1.15
CA SER A 79 -15.01 -10.63 1.10
C SER A 79 -14.87 -11.24 2.49
N PRO A 80 -15.98 -11.71 3.11
CA PRO A 80 -15.88 -12.69 4.19
C PRO A 80 -15.44 -14.06 3.66
N THR A 81 -15.39 -14.22 2.33
CA THR A 81 -14.87 -15.42 1.67
C THR A 81 -13.37 -15.26 1.42
N PRO A 82 -12.55 -16.22 1.85
CA PRO A 82 -11.12 -16.16 1.62
C PRO A 82 -10.83 -16.16 0.11
N HIS A 83 -10.08 -15.13 -0.32
CA HIS A 83 -9.26 -15.14 -1.53
C HIS A 83 -9.98 -15.45 -2.85
N LEU A 84 -10.77 -14.50 -3.36
CA LEU A 84 -11.09 -14.50 -4.79
C LEU A 84 -9.87 -14.02 -5.56
N THR A 85 -9.12 -14.94 -6.13
CA THR A 85 -8.06 -14.61 -7.10
C THR A 85 -8.67 -13.73 -8.20
N LEU A 86 -8.03 -12.60 -8.48
CA LEU A 86 -8.48 -11.69 -9.54
C LEU A 86 -8.54 -12.43 -10.89
N SER A 87 -9.72 -12.55 -11.47
CA SER A 87 -9.86 -13.08 -12.82
C SER A 87 -9.28 -12.11 -13.86
N LEU A 88 -8.97 -12.60 -15.08
CA LEU A 88 -8.52 -11.71 -16.15
C LEU A 88 -9.60 -10.71 -16.57
N GLU A 89 -10.87 -11.06 -16.43
CA GLU A 89 -12.02 -10.18 -16.70
C GLU A 89 -12.10 -9.08 -15.65
N ASP A 90 -12.00 -9.44 -14.36
CA ASP A 90 -11.89 -8.48 -13.25
C ASP A 90 -10.71 -7.52 -13.45
N GLY A 91 -9.58 -8.02 -13.93
CA GLY A 91 -8.39 -7.24 -14.24
C GLY A 91 -8.65 -6.14 -15.26
N SER A 92 -9.58 -6.32 -16.21
CA SER A 92 -9.92 -5.30 -17.20
C SER A 92 -10.53 -4.04 -16.59
N GLN A 93 -11.31 -4.18 -15.52
CA GLN A 93 -11.91 -3.07 -14.80
C GLN A 93 -10.89 -2.33 -13.94
N VAL A 94 -9.99 -3.08 -13.28
CA VAL A 94 -8.85 -2.51 -12.54
C VAL A 94 -7.96 -1.68 -13.48
N ILE A 95 -7.66 -2.20 -14.67
CA ILE A 95 -6.89 -1.50 -15.71
C ILE A 95 -7.59 -0.20 -16.10
N ALA A 96 -8.90 -0.23 -16.37
CA ALA A 96 -9.67 0.96 -16.74
C ALA A 96 -9.65 2.04 -15.63
N ALA A 97 -9.61 1.64 -14.35
CA ALA A 97 -9.47 2.56 -13.24
C ALA A 97 -8.05 3.16 -13.17
N ILE A 98 -7.00 2.35 -13.40
CA ILE A 98 -5.59 2.77 -13.40
C ILE A 98 -5.31 3.75 -14.54
N GLU A 99 -5.99 3.63 -15.70
CA GLU A 99 -5.92 4.62 -16.80
C GLU A 99 -6.25 6.05 -16.33
N GLN A 100 -7.02 6.19 -15.22
CA GLN A 100 -7.38 7.47 -14.62
C GLN A 100 -6.36 7.94 -13.56
N ARG A 101 -5.08 7.79 -13.82
CA ARG A 101 -3.95 8.02 -12.90
C ARG A 101 -4.01 9.33 -12.09
N ASP A 102 -4.52 10.41 -12.69
CA ASP A 102 -4.64 11.72 -12.04
C ASP A 102 -5.73 11.75 -10.94
N ARG A 103 -6.55 10.72 -10.87
CA ARG A 103 -7.66 10.58 -9.93
C ARG A 103 -7.41 9.48 -8.90
N VAL A 104 -6.51 8.52 -9.20
CA VAL A 104 -6.21 7.38 -8.32
C VAL A 104 -5.37 7.86 -7.13
N TRP A 105 -5.87 7.61 -5.92
CA TRP A 105 -5.16 7.93 -4.68
C TRP A 105 -4.90 6.72 -3.79
N TRP A 106 -5.61 5.59 -4.03
CA TRP A 106 -5.53 4.37 -3.26
C TRP A 106 -5.57 3.15 -4.16
N ILE A 107 -4.61 2.24 -4.00
CA ILE A 107 -4.56 0.94 -4.68
C ILE A 107 -4.31 -0.14 -3.64
N HIS A 108 -5.23 -1.12 -3.55
CA HIS A 108 -5.08 -2.29 -2.69
C HIS A 108 -5.52 -3.54 -3.44
N LEU A 109 -4.58 -4.28 -3.97
CA LEU A 109 -4.83 -5.50 -4.74
C LEU A 109 -4.10 -6.68 -4.12
N GLN A 110 -4.84 -7.76 -3.87
CA GLN A 110 -4.36 -9.01 -3.30
C GLN A 110 -4.54 -10.15 -4.29
N ASP A 111 -3.70 -11.18 -4.16
CA ASP A 111 -3.74 -12.40 -4.96
C ASP A 111 -3.74 -12.10 -6.47
N ILE A 112 -2.81 -11.22 -6.89
CA ILE A 112 -2.69 -10.75 -8.27
C ILE A 112 -1.99 -11.83 -9.09
N PRO A 113 -2.66 -12.41 -10.13
CA PRO A 113 -2.00 -13.34 -11.04
C PRO A 113 -0.83 -12.68 -11.79
N SER A 114 0.22 -13.46 -12.07
CA SER A 114 1.46 -12.95 -12.72
C SER A 114 1.18 -12.21 -14.03
N VAL A 115 0.26 -12.71 -14.86
CA VAL A 115 -0.14 -12.08 -16.15
C VAL A 115 -0.78 -10.71 -15.93
N LEU A 116 -1.61 -10.56 -14.89
CA LEU A 116 -2.22 -9.28 -14.56
C LEU A 116 -1.21 -8.32 -13.95
N LEU A 117 -0.34 -8.82 -13.08
CA LEU A 117 0.72 -8.03 -12.46
C LEU A 117 1.67 -7.43 -13.52
N GLU A 118 2.03 -8.19 -14.55
CA GLU A 118 2.84 -7.72 -15.67
C GLU A 118 2.16 -6.57 -16.43
N LYS A 119 0.86 -6.69 -16.71
CA LYS A 119 0.08 -5.60 -17.33
C LYS A 119 0.01 -4.36 -16.45
N LEU A 120 -0.26 -4.54 -15.15
CA LEU A 120 -0.30 -3.45 -14.18
C LEU A 120 1.06 -2.75 -14.11
N ALA A 121 2.15 -3.50 -13.99
CA ALA A 121 3.51 -2.98 -13.95
C ALA A 121 3.84 -2.14 -15.19
N THR A 122 3.38 -2.58 -16.37
CA THR A 122 3.57 -1.84 -17.62
C THR A 122 2.79 -0.52 -17.62
N MET A 123 1.53 -0.53 -17.19
CA MET A 123 0.68 0.66 -17.16
C MET A 123 1.07 1.66 -16.06
N MET A 124 1.63 1.17 -14.98
CA MET A 124 2.05 1.99 -13.84
C MET A 124 3.46 2.58 -14.00
N GLN A 125 3.99 2.67 -15.21
CA GLN A 125 5.22 3.42 -15.50
C GLN A 125 5.00 4.93 -15.66
N GLU A 126 3.76 5.37 -15.66
CA GLU A 126 3.41 6.78 -15.66
C GLU A 126 3.24 7.31 -14.22
N THR A 127 3.28 8.62 -14.06
CA THR A 127 3.13 9.25 -12.72
C THR A 127 1.71 9.17 -12.19
N PHE A 128 1.59 8.98 -10.88
CA PHE A 128 0.33 8.99 -10.12
C PHE A 128 0.34 10.13 -9.09
N PRO A 129 0.02 11.36 -9.48
CA PRO A 129 0.28 12.55 -8.66
C PRO A 129 -0.53 12.61 -7.37
N LYS A 130 -1.63 11.86 -7.25
CA LYS A 130 -2.47 11.82 -6.06
C LYS A 130 -2.31 10.55 -5.23
N LEU A 131 -1.49 9.60 -5.67
CA LEU A 131 -1.35 8.31 -5.02
C LEU A 131 -0.69 8.46 -3.65
N LYS A 132 -1.42 8.04 -2.61
CA LYS A 132 -0.96 8.04 -1.23
C LYS A 132 -0.76 6.64 -0.67
N TYR A 133 -1.50 5.68 -1.20
CA TYR A 133 -1.51 4.31 -0.70
C TYR A 133 -1.39 3.32 -1.85
N ILE A 134 -0.40 2.45 -1.77
CA ILE A 134 -0.27 1.32 -2.67
C ILE A 134 0.06 0.05 -1.90
N ARG A 135 -0.74 -0.99 -2.15
CA ARG A 135 -0.54 -2.34 -1.62
C ARG A 135 -0.80 -3.35 -2.71
N LEU A 136 0.24 -4.09 -3.08
CA LEU A 136 0.20 -5.10 -4.12
C LEU A 136 0.73 -6.42 -3.58
N TRP A 137 -0.08 -7.49 -3.68
CA TRP A 137 0.29 -8.83 -3.29
C TRP A 137 0.21 -9.74 -4.50
N ALA A 138 1.32 -10.37 -4.86
CA ALA A 138 1.34 -11.43 -5.85
C ALA A 138 0.59 -12.66 -5.33
N ASP A 139 0.02 -13.44 -6.26
CA ASP A 139 -0.62 -14.72 -5.94
C ASP A 139 0.44 -15.72 -5.46
N ASP A 140 0.32 -16.18 -4.21
CA ASP A 140 1.20 -17.19 -3.62
C ASP A 140 0.96 -18.60 -4.17
N HIS A 141 -0.16 -18.82 -4.85
CA HIS A 141 -0.57 -20.16 -5.34
C HIS A 141 0.08 -20.51 -6.68
N ASP A 142 0.45 -19.53 -7.48
CA ASP A 142 1.15 -19.75 -8.76
C ASP A 142 2.68 -19.84 -8.57
N ARG A 143 3.13 -20.82 -7.80
CA ARG A 143 4.57 -21.05 -7.57
C ARG A 143 5.32 -21.54 -8.82
N THR A 144 4.63 -21.76 -9.92
CA THR A 144 5.23 -22.26 -11.16
C THR A 144 5.80 -21.15 -12.03
N GLN A 145 5.37 -19.91 -11.82
CA GLN A 145 5.88 -18.74 -12.52
C GLN A 145 6.50 -17.76 -11.52
N ALA A 146 7.73 -17.34 -11.81
CA ALA A 146 8.35 -16.25 -11.06
C ALA A 146 7.51 -14.97 -11.22
N ALA A 147 7.27 -14.27 -10.12
CA ALA A 147 6.55 -13.00 -10.18
C ALA A 147 7.29 -12.01 -11.12
N PRO A 148 6.56 -11.28 -11.96
CA PRO A 148 7.18 -10.32 -12.85
C PRO A 148 7.87 -9.21 -12.06
N VAL A 149 9.05 -8.82 -12.52
CA VAL A 149 9.85 -7.76 -11.90
C VAL A 149 9.21 -6.40 -12.19
N LEU A 150 9.04 -5.57 -11.16
CA LEU A 150 8.60 -4.20 -11.38
C LEU A 150 9.68 -3.38 -12.12
N PRO A 151 9.29 -2.61 -13.15
CA PRO A 151 10.22 -1.83 -13.96
C PRO A 151 10.79 -0.63 -13.17
N GLU A 152 11.96 -0.14 -13.60
CA GLU A 152 12.60 1.06 -13.03
C GLU A 152 11.66 2.29 -13.05
N GLY A 153 10.86 2.44 -14.11
CA GLY A 153 9.89 3.52 -14.27
C GLY A 153 8.59 3.36 -13.47
N PHE A 154 8.49 2.38 -12.57
CA PHE A 154 7.28 2.17 -11.77
C PHE A 154 6.87 3.44 -11.03
N LEU A 155 5.57 3.83 -11.11
CA LEU A 155 5.01 5.10 -10.64
C LEU A 155 5.70 6.35 -11.24
N GLY A 156 6.21 6.24 -12.46
CA GLY A 156 6.98 7.31 -13.10
C GLY A 156 8.37 7.51 -12.51
N GLY A 157 8.87 6.54 -11.75
CA GLY A 157 10.14 6.61 -11.02
C GLY A 157 10.12 7.58 -9.82
N SER A 158 8.97 8.15 -9.47
CA SER A 158 8.84 9.12 -8.39
C SER A 158 7.43 9.18 -7.80
N ALA A 159 7.32 9.11 -6.48
CA ALA A 159 6.04 9.14 -5.78
C ALA A 159 6.12 9.98 -4.48
N PRO A 160 6.32 11.32 -4.57
CA PRO A 160 6.63 12.16 -3.42
C PRO A 160 5.52 12.21 -2.36
N GLY A 161 4.26 12.06 -2.77
CA GLY A 161 3.10 12.09 -1.86
C GLY A 161 2.70 10.71 -1.31
N LEU A 162 3.50 9.66 -1.56
CA LEU A 162 3.17 8.30 -1.13
C LEU A 162 3.37 8.17 0.40
N GLU A 163 2.31 7.78 1.11
CA GLU A 163 2.29 7.57 2.56
C GLU A 163 2.44 6.09 2.93
N THR A 164 1.91 5.18 2.11
CA THR A 164 2.02 3.74 2.33
C THR A 164 2.49 3.04 1.06
N PHE A 165 3.57 2.29 1.19
CA PHE A 165 4.12 1.42 0.16
C PHE A 165 4.24 0.00 0.70
N TRP A 166 3.48 -0.94 0.11
CA TRP A 166 3.45 -2.32 0.55
C TRP A 166 3.50 -3.27 -0.64
N LEU A 167 4.54 -4.06 -0.72
CA LEU A 167 4.69 -5.14 -1.70
C LEU A 167 4.83 -6.49 -1.00
N ARG A 168 4.19 -7.52 -1.56
CA ARG A 168 4.35 -8.89 -1.10
C ARG A 168 4.57 -9.83 -2.28
N GLY A 169 5.68 -10.58 -2.22
CA GLY A 169 6.05 -11.54 -3.26
C GLY A 169 6.40 -10.92 -4.61
N ILE A 170 6.68 -9.61 -4.68
CA ILE A 170 6.91 -8.87 -5.93
C ILE A 170 8.35 -8.34 -5.93
N PRO A 171 9.20 -8.77 -6.88
CA PRO A 171 10.55 -8.27 -6.99
C PRO A 171 10.60 -6.84 -7.55
N PHE A 172 11.35 -5.96 -6.89
CA PHE A 172 11.58 -4.59 -7.33
C PHE A 172 13.04 -4.16 -7.06
N PRO A 173 14.00 -4.53 -7.91
CA PRO A 173 15.42 -4.23 -7.69
C PRO A 173 15.73 -2.73 -7.67
N GLU A 174 14.99 -1.90 -8.42
CA GLU A 174 15.17 -0.44 -8.47
C GLU A 174 14.37 0.33 -7.40
N LEU A 175 13.82 -0.37 -6.41
CA LEU A 175 13.02 0.20 -5.32
C LEU A 175 13.70 1.38 -4.62
N SER A 176 15.03 1.32 -4.44
CA SER A 176 15.80 2.36 -3.77
C SER A 176 15.64 3.74 -4.42
N LYS A 177 15.53 3.80 -5.75
CA LYS A 177 15.32 5.07 -6.48
C LYS A 177 13.93 5.65 -6.22
N LEU A 178 12.90 4.80 -6.21
CA LEU A 178 11.53 5.23 -5.92
C LEU A 178 11.43 5.76 -4.48
N VAL A 179 11.95 5.00 -3.50
CA VAL A 179 11.88 5.37 -2.08
C VAL A 179 12.61 6.68 -1.79
N LEU A 180 13.75 6.93 -2.43
CA LEU A 180 14.46 8.21 -2.32
C LEU A 180 13.61 9.42 -2.74
N SER A 181 12.58 9.23 -3.58
CA SER A 181 11.68 10.29 -4.00
C SER A 181 10.50 10.51 -3.04
N THR A 182 10.29 9.59 -2.07
CA THR A 182 9.15 9.65 -1.14
C THR A 182 9.51 10.43 0.11
N ASN A 183 8.85 11.59 0.33
CA ASN A 183 9.10 12.41 1.52
C ASN A 183 8.03 12.22 2.61
N ASP A 184 6.88 11.66 2.24
CA ASP A 184 5.72 11.51 3.11
C ASP A 184 5.49 10.06 3.55
N LEU A 185 6.44 9.16 3.30
CA LEU A 185 6.30 7.73 3.59
C LEU A 185 6.21 7.47 5.09
N VAL A 186 5.08 6.87 5.50
CA VAL A 186 4.76 6.50 6.88
C VAL A 186 4.89 4.99 7.09
N GLN A 187 4.48 4.21 6.09
CA GLN A 187 4.56 2.76 6.13
C GLN A 187 5.32 2.23 4.92
N PHE A 188 6.36 1.46 5.20
CA PHE A 188 7.17 0.79 4.21
C PHE A 188 7.26 -0.70 4.54
N VAL A 189 6.62 -1.52 3.72
CA VAL A 189 6.45 -2.94 3.97
C VAL A 189 6.83 -3.75 2.73
N LEU A 190 7.80 -4.62 2.88
CA LEU A 190 8.26 -5.57 1.88
C LEU A 190 8.19 -6.97 2.49
N GLU A 191 7.21 -7.76 2.06
CA GLU A 191 7.00 -9.12 2.52
C GLU A 191 7.35 -10.12 1.43
N LYS A 192 7.94 -11.23 1.83
CA LYS A 192 8.32 -12.35 0.94
C LYS A 192 9.11 -11.86 -0.29
N ILE A 193 10.12 -11.01 -0.05
CA ILE A 193 10.98 -10.49 -1.12
C ILE A 193 11.66 -11.67 -1.81
N PRO A 194 11.41 -11.91 -3.12
CA PRO A 194 12.09 -12.96 -3.85
C PRO A 194 13.55 -12.58 -4.17
N ASP A 195 14.41 -13.56 -4.45
CA ASP A 195 15.85 -13.33 -4.70
C ASP A 195 16.12 -12.34 -5.83
N SER A 196 15.26 -12.32 -6.87
CA SER A 196 15.33 -11.35 -7.98
C SER A 196 15.01 -9.90 -7.56
N GLY A 197 14.46 -9.71 -6.36
CA GLY A 197 14.17 -8.40 -5.76
C GLY A 197 15.15 -8.01 -4.64
N TYR A 198 16.26 -8.72 -4.51
CA TYR A 198 17.25 -8.42 -3.48
C TYR A 198 17.80 -7.00 -3.60
N ILE A 199 17.84 -6.31 -2.47
CA ILE A 199 18.40 -4.96 -2.33
C ILE A 199 19.48 -5.05 -1.25
N SER A 200 20.68 -4.57 -1.53
CA SER A 200 21.77 -4.61 -0.55
C SER A 200 21.45 -3.74 0.69
N PRO A 201 21.99 -4.09 1.88
CA PRO A 201 21.82 -3.28 3.10
C PRO A 201 22.21 -1.82 2.89
N GLY A 202 23.27 -1.56 2.13
CA GLY A 202 23.74 -0.21 1.82
C GLY A 202 22.74 0.58 0.97
N ALA A 203 22.19 -0.04 -0.09
CA ALA A 203 21.18 0.58 -0.94
C ALA A 203 19.89 0.85 -0.17
N MET A 204 19.47 -0.06 0.73
CA MET A 204 18.30 0.13 1.58
C MET A 204 18.49 1.30 2.56
N ILE A 205 19.65 1.39 3.22
CA ILE A 205 19.97 2.53 4.11
C ILE A 205 19.95 3.85 3.33
N ALA A 206 20.53 3.87 2.12
CA ALA A 206 20.50 5.07 1.28
C ALA A 206 19.06 5.45 0.92
N ALA A 207 18.23 4.48 0.53
CA ALA A 207 16.83 4.70 0.20
C ALA A 207 16.02 5.30 1.37
N LEU A 208 16.24 4.81 2.58
CA LEU A 208 15.52 5.26 3.77
C LEU A 208 15.97 6.65 4.26
N SER A 209 17.04 7.21 3.72
CA SER A 209 17.62 8.49 4.21
C SER A 209 16.67 9.69 4.14
N THR A 210 15.67 9.65 3.26
CA THR A 210 14.65 10.71 3.10
C THR A 210 13.37 10.44 3.91
N CYS A 211 13.19 9.24 4.48
CA CYS A 211 11.96 8.77 5.09
C CYS A 211 11.80 9.20 6.56
N THR A 212 11.88 10.50 6.86
CA THR A 212 11.84 10.99 8.26
C THR A 212 10.50 10.82 8.97
N LYS A 213 9.42 10.56 8.22
CA LYS A 213 8.06 10.32 8.74
C LYS A 213 7.74 8.84 8.90
N LEU A 214 8.68 7.95 8.62
CA LEU A 214 8.46 6.50 8.62
C LEU A 214 8.18 6.01 10.03
N GLU A 215 6.98 5.47 10.24
CA GLU A 215 6.51 4.89 11.52
C GLU A 215 6.63 3.37 11.54
N MET A 216 6.46 2.73 10.37
CA MET A 216 6.49 1.27 10.22
C MET A 216 7.46 0.85 9.12
N LEU A 217 8.39 -0.05 9.45
CA LEU A 217 9.32 -0.68 8.52
C LEU A 217 9.25 -2.20 8.68
N VAL A 218 8.90 -2.90 7.59
CA VAL A 218 8.90 -4.37 7.53
C VAL A 218 9.72 -4.82 6.33
N ILE A 219 10.65 -5.73 6.57
CA ILE A 219 11.50 -6.34 5.54
C ILE A 219 11.54 -7.85 5.78
N GLU A 220 10.91 -8.62 4.91
CA GLU A 220 10.87 -10.08 4.97
C GLU A 220 11.34 -10.68 3.65
N PHE A 221 12.39 -11.48 3.69
CA PHE A 221 12.87 -12.21 2.53
C PHE A 221 12.13 -13.55 2.37
N LEU A 222 11.97 -14.01 1.12
CA LEU A 222 11.33 -15.28 0.84
C LEU A 222 12.27 -16.46 1.14
N SER A 223 13.57 -16.29 0.94
CA SER A 223 14.59 -17.31 1.17
C SER A 223 15.54 -16.88 2.29
N GLU A 224 16.09 -17.86 3.00
CA GLU A 224 17.06 -17.64 4.07
C GLU A 224 18.38 -17.07 3.57
N ASP A 225 18.72 -17.31 2.30
CA ASP A 225 19.94 -16.80 1.68
C ASP A 225 19.63 -16.12 0.33
N PRO A 226 19.13 -14.87 0.36
CA PRO A 226 18.64 -14.17 -0.82
C PRO A 226 19.75 -13.70 -1.78
N HIS A 227 21.00 -14.10 -1.56
CA HIS A 227 22.12 -13.63 -2.37
C HIS A 227 22.15 -14.35 -3.73
N PRO A 228 21.95 -13.67 -4.88
CA PRO A 228 21.81 -14.31 -6.19
C PRO A 228 23.04 -15.09 -6.67
N ASP A 229 24.23 -14.94 -6.08
CA ASP A 229 25.47 -15.47 -6.61
C ASP A 229 26.36 -16.26 -5.64
N GLY A 230 25.93 -16.59 -4.43
CA GLY A 230 26.80 -17.29 -3.47
C GLY A 230 28.17 -16.61 -3.28
N LEU A 231 28.31 -15.40 -3.76
CA LEU A 231 29.51 -14.61 -3.60
C LEU A 231 29.58 -14.14 -2.16
N ASN A 232 30.48 -14.73 -1.40
CA ASN A 232 30.87 -14.17 -0.11
C ASN A 232 30.92 -12.65 -0.24
N PRO A 233 30.34 -11.90 0.68
CA PRO A 233 30.47 -10.44 0.68
C PRO A 233 31.95 -10.12 0.82
N THR A 234 32.65 -10.11 -0.30
CA THR A 234 34.03 -9.67 -0.35
C THR A 234 34.01 -8.19 -0.02
N SER A 235 34.38 -7.89 1.19
CA SER A 235 35.09 -6.73 1.78
C SER A 235 35.08 -5.35 1.07
N GLN A 236 34.39 -5.16 -0.05
CA GLN A 236 34.49 -3.93 -0.85
C GLN A 236 33.34 -2.93 -0.68
N GLU A 237 32.18 -3.31 -0.09
CA GLU A 237 31.10 -2.35 0.19
C GLU A 237 31.25 -1.63 1.56
N ILE A 238 32.33 -1.82 2.29
CA ILE A 238 32.52 -1.28 3.64
C ILE A 238 32.89 0.23 3.64
N THR A 239 32.81 0.93 2.53
CA THR A 239 33.39 2.28 2.41
C THR A 239 32.48 3.47 2.72
N SER A 240 31.21 3.30 3.08
CA SER A 240 30.47 4.41 3.71
C SER A 240 29.68 3.91 4.92
N ILE A 241 30.07 4.36 6.11
CA ILE A 241 29.35 4.19 7.37
C ILE A 241 28.14 5.14 7.36
N ALA A 242 27.33 5.09 6.28
CA ALA A 242 26.11 5.87 6.23
C ALA A 242 25.14 5.30 7.27
N ARG A 243 24.65 6.17 8.16
CA ARG A 243 23.58 5.88 9.09
C ARG A 243 22.34 6.62 8.65
N VAL A 244 21.18 6.05 8.95
CA VAL A 244 19.90 6.68 8.70
C VAL A 244 19.23 7.00 10.03
N PHE A 245 18.69 8.21 10.14
CA PHE A 245 17.93 8.67 11.29
C PHE A 245 16.44 8.61 10.98
N LEU A 246 15.70 7.73 11.69
CA LEU A 246 14.27 7.51 11.53
C LEU A 246 13.53 7.91 12.83
N PRO A 247 13.28 9.20 13.04
CA PRO A 247 12.78 9.72 14.30
C PRO A 247 11.35 9.28 14.64
N ALA A 248 10.54 8.95 13.64
CA ALA A 248 9.15 8.55 13.80
C ALA A 248 8.96 7.02 13.89
N LEU A 249 10.00 6.21 13.67
CA LEU A 249 9.90 4.76 13.59
C LEU A 249 9.51 4.17 14.94
N THR A 250 8.32 3.52 14.98
CA THR A 250 7.75 2.89 16.17
C THR A 250 7.60 1.37 16.01
N TYR A 251 7.57 0.88 14.76
CA TYR A 251 7.45 -0.53 14.47
C TYR A 251 8.52 -0.97 13.47
N PHE A 252 9.29 -2.00 13.82
CA PHE A 252 10.29 -2.62 12.94
C PHE A 252 10.16 -4.13 12.99
N ASN A 253 10.01 -4.76 11.83
CA ASN A 253 10.06 -6.22 11.68
C ASN A 253 11.06 -6.60 10.61
N PHE A 254 11.90 -7.59 10.92
CA PHE A 254 12.87 -8.13 9.98
C PHE A 254 12.85 -9.66 10.01
N ASP A 255 12.74 -10.27 8.84
CA ASP A 255 12.90 -11.71 8.65
C ASP A 255 13.84 -11.98 7.47
N GLY A 256 14.97 -12.63 7.73
CA GLY A 256 15.99 -12.90 6.72
C GLY A 256 17.35 -13.26 7.27
N ASN A 257 18.35 -13.25 6.40
CA ASN A 257 19.71 -13.63 6.69
C ASN A 257 20.36 -12.78 7.80
N SER A 258 21.07 -13.45 8.72
CA SER A 258 21.75 -12.78 9.83
C SER A 258 22.83 -11.80 9.35
N GLY A 259 23.53 -12.10 8.27
CA GLY A 259 24.55 -11.21 7.68
C GLY A 259 23.93 -9.91 7.13
N TYR A 260 22.72 -9.98 6.55
CA TYR A 260 21.98 -8.78 6.17
C TYR A 260 21.62 -7.95 7.40
N PHE A 261 21.06 -8.58 8.42
CA PHE A 261 20.66 -7.95 9.67
C PHE A 261 21.84 -7.22 10.33
N ASP A 262 22.98 -7.90 10.49
CA ASP A 262 24.18 -7.35 11.12
C ASP A 262 24.76 -6.15 10.36
N ASN A 263 24.54 -6.05 9.04
CA ASN A 263 24.96 -4.95 8.21
C ASN A 263 23.92 -3.82 8.07
N PHE A 264 22.65 -4.08 8.38
CA PHE A 264 21.56 -3.14 8.20
C PHE A 264 21.14 -2.44 9.50
N VAL A 265 20.79 -3.23 10.54
CA VAL A 265 20.19 -2.70 11.77
C VAL A 265 21.11 -1.76 12.55
N PRO A 266 22.44 -2.00 12.69
CA PRO A 266 23.33 -1.08 13.40
C PRO A 266 23.45 0.31 12.75
N ARG A 267 22.95 0.46 11.52
CA ARG A 267 22.97 1.73 10.78
C ARG A 267 21.67 2.52 10.92
N ILE A 268 20.65 1.96 11.60
CA ILE A 268 19.38 2.63 11.86
C ILE A 268 19.45 3.29 13.24
N GLU A 269 19.23 4.60 13.27
CA GLU A 269 19.06 5.37 14.50
C GLU A 269 17.59 5.72 14.68
N SER A 270 16.91 5.07 15.64
CA SER A 270 15.50 5.32 15.95
C SER A 270 15.31 5.51 17.46
N PRO A 271 15.08 6.75 17.92
CA PRO A 271 14.94 7.04 19.34
C PRO A 271 13.65 6.48 19.95
N LEU A 272 12.60 6.25 19.15
CA LEU A 272 11.32 5.72 19.64
C LEU A 272 11.38 4.21 19.87
N LEU A 273 12.07 3.44 19.03
CA LEU A 273 12.31 2.01 19.25
C LEU A 273 13.19 1.76 20.47
N ALA A 274 14.12 2.67 20.77
CA ALA A 274 15.06 2.52 21.88
C ALA A 274 14.44 2.86 23.27
N ARG A 275 13.32 3.61 23.31
CA ARG A 275 12.69 4.04 24.58
C ARG A 275 11.91 2.95 25.29
N ASP A 276 11.35 2.02 24.55
CA ASP A 276 10.66 0.88 25.17
C ASP A 276 11.69 -0.17 25.55
N ASN A 277 12.18 -0.09 26.80
CA ASN A 277 12.89 -1.16 27.49
C ASN A 277 11.96 -2.37 27.70
N ASN A 278 11.24 -2.79 26.67
CA ASN A 278 10.44 -4.00 26.73
C ASN A 278 11.37 -5.18 26.46
N PRO A 279 11.56 -6.09 27.46
CA PRO A 279 12.52 -7.20 27.37
C PRO A 279 12.05 -8.33 26.43
N PHE A 280 11.14 -8.07 25.52
CA PHE A 280 10.78 -9.02 24.45
C PHE A 280 11.79 -9.00 23.29
N TRP A 281 13.08 -9.03 23.67
CA TRP A 281 14.09 -9.67 22.85
C TRP A 281 13.88 -11.18 23.01
N GLN A 282 12.85 -11.75 22.47
CA GLN A 282 12.80 -13.19 22.32
C GLN A 282 13.73 -13.53 21.17
N HIS A 283 15.01 -13.69 21.55
CA HIS A 283 15.95 -14.47 20.78
C HIS A 283 15.43 -15.92 20.83
N ASP A 284 14.57 -16.31 19.92
CA ASP A 284 14.54 -17.70 19.51
C ASP A 284 15.84 -17.93 18.73
N ILE A 285 16.90 -18.19 19.49
CA ILE A 285 18.12 -18.74 18.95
C ILE A 285 17.83 -20.20 18.69
N ASP A 286 17.04 -20.46 17.65
CA ASP A 286 17.11 -21.73 16.98
C ASP A 286 18.37 -21.66 16.09
N THR A 287 19.14 -22.73 16.09
CA THR A 287 20.45 -22.86 15.43
C THR A 287 20.36 -22.85 13.90
N SER A 288 19.28 -22.39 13.33
CA SER A 288 19.12 -22.08 11.90
C SER A 288 19.58 -20.66 11.61
N VAL A 289 20.17 -20.46 10.45
CA VAL A 289 20.89 -19.25 9.96
C VAL A 289 19.98 -18.00 9.89
N THR A 290 18.70 -18.12 10.17
CA THR A 290 17.65 -17.09 10.03
C THR A 290 17.39 -16.42 11.38
N ARG A 291 17.35 -15.10 11.43
CA ARG A 291 16.90 -14.31 12.59
C ARG A 291 15.56 -13.69 12.28
N HIS A 292 14.56 -14.08 13.05
CA HIS A 292 13.27 -13.37 13.10
C HIS A 292 13.33 -12.37 14.27
N VAL A 293 13.19 -11.08 13.96
CA VAL A 293 13.28 -10.02 14.98
C VAL A 293 12.10 -9.08 14.81
N GLN A 294 11.25 -9.06 15.81
CA GLN A 294 10.11 -8.17 15.89
C GLN A 294 10.32 -7.15 16.99
N TYR A 295 10.24 -5.87 16.64
CA TYR A 295 10.26 -4.76 17.58
C TYR A 295 8.88 -4.11 17.58
N GLU A 296 8.15 -4.23 18.67
CA GLU A 296 6.93 -3.45 18.92
C GLU A 296 7.22 -2.43 20.01
N ALA A 297 7.22 -1.15 19.69
CA ALA A 297 6.96 -0.14 20.71
C ALA A 297 5.49 -0.31 21.11
N SER A 298 5.22 -0.48 22.42
CA SER A 298 3.88 -0.80 22.97
C SER A 298 2.86 0.25 22.54
N PHE A 299 2.33 0.06 21.35
CA PHE A 299 1.18 0.77 20.84
C PHE A 299 -0.04 0.01 21.36
N THR A 300 -0.86 0.66 22.21
CA THR A 300 -2.16 0.13 22.56
C THR A 300 -2.87 -0.28 21.27
N GLN A 301 -3.17 -1.55 21.15
CA GLN A 301 -3.78 -2.25 19.98
C GLN A 301 -5.03 -1.58 19.41
N ASN A 302 -5.49 -0.47 19.99
CA ASN A 302 -6.74 0.21 19.66
C ASN A 302 -6.63 1.24 18.51
N SER A 303 -5.44 1.60 18.03
CA SER A 303 -5.34 2.68 17.04
C SER A 303 -5.10 2.23 15.60
N PHE A 304 -4.53 1.05 15.36
CA PHE A 304 -4.19 0.60 14.01
C PHE A 304 -5.20 -0.38 13.39
N SER A 305 -5.70 -1.37 14.15
CA SER A 305 -6.73 -2.29 13.63
C SER A 305 -8.10 -1.62 13.45
N SER A 306 -8.40 -0.56 14.23
CA SER A 306 -9.67 0.15 14.11
C SER A 306 -9.75 1.12 12.94
N ARG A 307 -8.62 1.56 12.36
CA ARG A 307 -8.66 2.49 11.22
C ARG A 307 -8.96 1.81 9.88
N TYR A 308 -8.74 0.50 9.75
CA TYR A 308 -8.85 -0.17 8.45
C TYR A 308 -9.65 -1.48 8.44
N TYR A 309 -10.07 -2.01 9.60
CA TYR A 309 -10.79 -3.29 9.69
C TYR A 309 -11.99 -3.21 10.65
N SER A 310 -13.07 -2.60 10.22
CA SER A 310 -14.39 -2.73 10.86
C SER A 310 -15.36 -3.45 9.93
N ARG A 311 -16.19 -4.33 10.49
CA ARG A 311 -17.08 -5.30 9.84
C ARG A 311 -17.81 -4.77 8.59
N PRO A 312 -17.94 -5.58 7.52
CA PRO A 312 -18.67 -5.19 6.33
C PRO A 312 -20.18 -5.07 6.62
N LEU A 313 -20.74 -3.93 6.27
CA LEU A 313 -22.16 -3.83 5.98
C LEU A 313 -22.38 -4.33 4.54
N ILE A 314 -23.28 -5.28 4.38
CA ILE A 314 -23.71 -5.79 3.07
C ILE A 314 -24.41 -4.62 2.36
N ILE A 315 -23.77 -4.08 1.32
CA ILE A 315 -24.42 -3.15 0.40
C ILE A 315 -25.18 -4.01 -0.60
N PRO A 316 -26.49 -3.80 -0.83
CA PRO A 316 -27.21 -4.45 -1.92
C PRO A 316 -26.54 -4.12 -3.25
N ASP A 317 -26.46 -5.10 -4.15
CA ASP A 317 -25.92 -4.92 -5.49
C ASP A 317 -26.62 -3.74 -6.17
N LEU A 318 -25.86 -2.74 -6.57
CA LEU A 318 -26.33 -1.54 -7.30
C LEU A 318 -26.86 -1.88 -8.71
N GLU A 319 -26.81 -3.15 -9.11
CA GLU A 319 -27.16 -3.59 -10.46
C GLU A 319 -28.69 -3.64 -10.71
N ASP A 320 -29.52 -3.76 -9.65
CA ASP A 320 -30.97 -3.95 -9.81
C ASP A 320 -31.79 -2.63 -9.82
N GLU A 321 -31.20 -1.46 -9.62
CA GLU A 321 -31.94 -0.20 -9.53
C GLU A 321 -31.68 0.81 -10.66
N LEU A 322 -30.98 0.43 -11.73
CA LEU A 322 -30.72 1.30 -12.89
C LEU A 322 -31.59 0.97 -14.12
N GLU A 323 -32.67 0.16 -13.96
CA GLU A 323 -33.72 0.03 -14.99
C GLU A 323 -34.84 1.06 -14.83
#